data_3614f0997bb193ad2dd93625c017f11e
#
_entry.id   3614f0997bb193ad2dd93625c017f11e
#
_cell.length_a   1.000
_cell.length_b   1.000
_cell.length_c   1.000
_cell.angle_alpha   90.00
_cell.angle_beta   90.00
_cell.angle_gamma   90.00
#
_symmetry.space_group_name_H-M   'P 1'
#
loop_
_entity.id
_entity.type
_entity.pdbx_description
1 polymer ?
#
loop_
_entity_poly.entity_id
_entity_poly.type
_entity_poly.pdbx_seq_one_letter_code
_entity_poly.pdbx_strand_id
1 'polypeptide(L)'
;MSDMLISSSESDKKMKLASKITRPVNWNKIEDPIDLEVWNRLTSNFWLPEKVPLSNDIPSWATLRPEEQSLTMRVFTGLTLLDTIQGTVGALTLIPDALTMHEEAVYT
;
A
#
# COMPACT_ATOMS: atom_id res chain seq x y z
N MET A 1 -8.07 -34.63 4.13
CA MET A 1 -7.46 -34.07 5.35
C MET A 1 -7.00 -32.62 5.18
N SER A 2 -6.44 -32.20 4.04
CA SER A 2 -6.04 -30.82 3.74
C SER A 2 -7.25 -29.87 3.62
N ASP A 3 -8.38 -30.30 3.07
CA ASP A 3 -9.57 -29.47 2.87
C ASP A 3 -10.28 -29.10 4.19
N MET A 4 -10.21 -29.95 5.22
CA MET A 4 -10.75 -29.63 6.55
C MET A 4 -9.92 -28.58 7.31
N LEU A 5 -8.59 -28.55 7.11
CA LEU A 5 -7.71 -27.58 7.75
C LEU A 5 -7.84 -26.17 7.09
N ILE A 6 -8.02 -26.11 5.78
CA ILE A 6 -8.27 -24.87 5.04
C ILE A 6 -9.64 -24.29 5.40
N SER A 7 -10.67 -25.13 5.55
CA SER A 7 -12.02 -24.74 5.94
C SER A 7 -12.09 -24.18 7.36
N SER A 8 -11.37 -24.76 8.34
CA SER A 8 -11.31 -24.25 9.71
C SER A 8 -10.60 -22.90 9.81
N SER A 9 -9.46 -22.74 9.11
CA SER A 9 -8.72 -21.49 9.05
C SER A 9 -9.53 -20.36 8.41
N GLU A 10 -10.31 -20.66 7.38
CA GLU A 10 -11.16 -19.69 6.70
C GLU A 10 -12.39 -19.32 7.51
N SER A 11 -12.99 -20.29 8.23
CA SER A 11 -14.08 -20.02 9.13
C SER A 11 -13.64 -19.21 10.36
N ASP A 12 -12.44 -19.48 10.89
CA ASP A 12 -11.86 -18.69 11.98
C ASP A 12 -11.56 -17.26 11.54
N LYS A 13 -11.08 -17.08 10.31
CA LYS A 13 -10.86 -15.76 9.70
C LYS A 13 -12.18 -15.01 9.52
N LYS A 14 -13.21 -15.67 9.00
CA LYS A 14 -14.57 -15.10 8.87
C LYS A 14 -15.19 -14.75 10.22
N MET A 15 -14.98 -15.58 11.24
CA MET A 15 -15.49 -15.33 12.59
C MET A 15 -14.78 -14.14 13.25
N LYS A 16 -13.48 -13.99 13.06
CA LYS A 16 -12.72 -12.81 13.49
C LYS A 16 -13.16 -11.53 12.78
N LEU A 17 -13.39 -11.59 11.46
CA LEU A 17 -13.94 -10.48 10.69
C LEU A 17 -15.35 -10.08 11.14
N ALA A 18 -16.23 -11.05 11.38
CA ALA A 18 -17.59 -10.81 11.86
C ALA A 18 -17.63 -10.21 13.28
N SER A 19 -16.63 -10.49 14.10
CA SER A 19 -16.48 -9.94 15.45
C SER A 19 -15.70 -8.62 15.51
N LYS A 20 -15.16 -8.15 14.38
CA LYS A 20 -14.39 -6.92 14.34
C LYS A 20 -15.29 -5.71 14.51
N ILE A 21 -15.21 -5.08 15.66
CA ILE A 21 -15.89 -3.83 15.96
C ILE A 21 -14.91 -2.68 15.69
N THR A 22 -15.35 -1.68 14.94
CA THR A 22 -14.55 -0.47 14.72
C THR A 22 -14.27 0.22 16.05
N ARG A 23 -13.00 0.44 16.34
CA ARG A 23 -12.51 1.03 17.59
C ARG A 23 -11.46 2.10 17.26
N PRO A 24 -11.21 3.04 18.18
CA PRO A 24 -10.05 3.92 18.05
C PRO A 24 -8.74 3.13 17.95
N VAL A 25 -7.86 3.54 17.04
CA VAL A 25 -6.53 2.94 16.93
C VAL A 25 -5.67 3.38 18.12
N ASN A 26 -5.19 2.44 18.91
CA ASN A 26 -4.36 2.71 20.08
C ASN A 26 -2.95 2.11 19.88
N TRP A 27 -2.00 2.93 19.46
CA TRP A 27 -0.63 2.51 19.22
C TRP A 27 0.17 2.17 20.49
N ASN A 28 -0.39 2.40 21.68
CA ASN A 28 0.20 1.93 22.93
C ASN A 28 -0.22 0.48 23.28
N LYS A 29 -1.18 -0.06 22.57
CA LYS A 29 -1.69 -1.42 22.76
C LYS A 29 -1.82 -2.11 21.41
N ILE A 30 -0.74 -2.69 20.92
CA ILE A 30 -0.64 -3.35 19.62
C ILE A 30 -0.92 -4.84 19.78
N GLU A 31 -1.85 -5.37 19.00
CA GLU A 31 -2.21 -6.79 19.02
C GLU A 31 -1.22 -7.64 18.23
N ASP A 32 -0.73 -7.11 17.08
CA ASP A 32 0.26 -7.77 16.23
C ASP A 32 1.47 -6.83 16.04
N PRO A 33 2.67 -7.23 16.49
CA PRO A 33 3.89 -6.42 16.33
C PRO A 33 4.23 -6.08 14.88
N ILE A 34 3.83 -6.93 13.92
CA ILE A 34 4.05 -6.70 12.48
C ILE A 34 3.36 -5.41 12.02
N ASP A 35 2.18 -5.10 12.54
CA ASP A 35 1.43 -3.88 12.20
C ASP A 35 2.27 -2.63 12.50
N LEU A 36 2.94 -2.59 13.64
CA LEU A 36 3.81 -1.48 14.01
C LEU A 36 5.09 -1.44 13.14
N GLU A 37 5.68 -2.58 12.86
CA GLU A 37 6.86 -2.65 12.00
C GLU A 37 6.55 -2.09 10.61
N VAL A 38 5.45 -2.52 10.01
CA VAL A 38 5.03 -2.06 8.68
C VAL A 38 4.68 -0.57 8.69
N TRP A 39 3.96 -0.11 9.72
CA TRP A 39 3.65 1.32 9.90
C TRP A 39 4.91 2.17 9.96
N ASN A 40 5.88 1.78 10.77
CA ASN A 40 7.14 2.52 10.92
C ASN A 40 7.93 2.53 9.60
N ARG A 41 7.93 1.42 8.87
CA ARG A 41 8.61 1.33 7.57
C ARG A 41 7.96 2.25 6.54
N LEU A 42 6.63 2.26 6.44
CA LEU A 42 5.90 3.12 5.52
C LEU A 42 6.09 4.60 5.85
N THR A 43 5.94 4.98 7.10
CA THR A 43 6.07 6.38 7.53
C THR A 43 7.50 6.91 7.44
N SER A 44 8.50 6.07 7.68
CA SER A 44 9.91 6.46 7.53
C SER A 44 10.34 6.68 6.08
N ASN A 45 9.64 6.05 5.14
CA ASN A 45 9.89 6.21 3.70
C ASN A 45 9.02 7.29 3.05
N PHE A 46 8.29 8.05 3.85
CA PHE A 46 7.46 9.14 3.33
C PHE A 46 8.31 10.24 2.69
N TRP A 47 7.92 10.64 1.49
CA TRP A 47 8.59 11.70 0.74
C TRP A 47 7.57 12.59 0.03
N LEU A 48 7.97 13.79 -0.32
CA LEU A 48 7.18 14.74 -1.08
C LEU A 48 7.83 14.98 -2.45
N PRO A 49 7.05 15.11 -3.54
CA PRO A 49 7.59 15.32 -4.88
C PRO A 49 8.54 16.53 -4.97
N GLU A 50 8.25 17.60 -4.28
CA GLU A 50 9.08 18.81 -4.24
C GLU A 50 10.44 18.60 -3.52
N LYS A 51 10.62 17.49 -2.83
CA LYS A 51 11.89 17.10 -2.21
C LYS A 51 12.81 16.33 -3.15
N VAL A 52 12.28 15.90 -4.31
CA VAL A 52 13.04 15.16 -5.32
C VAL A 52 13.71 16.16 -6.28
N PRO A 53 15.04 16.30 -6.27
CA PRO A 53 15.73 17.25 -7.13
C PRO A 53 15.73 16.75 -8.57
N LEU A 54 15.27 17.59 -9.51
CA LEU A 54 15.27 17.28 -10.94
C LEU A 54 16.31 18.09 -11.73
N SER A 55 17.07 18.96 -11.08
CA SER A 55 18.01 19.85 -11.72
C SER A 55 19.07 19.13 -12.56
N ASN A 56 19.50 17.95 -12.15
CA ASN A 56 20.45 17.13 -12.88
C ASN A 56 19.83 16.34 -14.04
N ASP A 57 18.51 16.14 -14.00
CA ASP A 57 17.80 15.37 -15.01
C ASP A 57 17.41 16.22 -16.22
N ILE A 58 17.21 17.53 -16.03
CA ILE A 58 16.79 18.45 -17.09
C ILE A 58 17.76 18.46 -18.27
N PRO A 59 19.09 18.61 -18.08
CA PRO A 59 20.03 18.54 -19.18
C PRO A 59 20.05 17.18 -19.88
N SER A 60 19.96 16.10 -19.10
CA SER A 60 19.93 14.74 -19.65
C SER A 60 18.66 14.49 -20.47
N TRP A 61 17.52 14.99 -20.01
CA TRP A 61 16.26 14.92 -20.75
C TRP A 61 16.35 15.59 -22.13
N ALA A 62 16.99 16.76 -22.18
CA ALA A 62 17.17 17.52 -23.43
C ALA A 62 18.04 16.80 -24.45
N THR A 63 18.88 15.86 -24.04
CA THR A 63 19.75 15.07 -24.95
C THR A 63 19.07 13.83 -25.51
N LEU A 64 17.91 13.43 -24.97
CA LEU A 64 17.17 12.27 -25.45
C LEU A 64 16.54 12.54 -26.82
N ARG A 65 16.53 11.53 -27.67
CA ARG A 65 15.81 11.57 -28.94
C ARG A 65 14.29 11.69 -28.70
N PRO A 66 13.54 12.27 -29.64
CA PRO A 66 12.09 12.41 -29.48
C PRO A 66 11.36 11.09 -29.20
N GLU A 67 11.81 9.98 -29.76
CA GLU A 67 11.25 8.66 -29.55
C GLU A 67 11.48 8.16 -28.11
N GLU A 68 12.67 8.44 -27.56
CA GLU A 68 13.01 8.09 -26.18
C GLU A 68 12.22 8.91 -25.18
N GLN A 69 12.04 10.20 -25.44
CA GLN A 69 11.18 11.07 -24.64
C GLN A 69 9.72 10.58 -24.67
N SER A 70 9.21 10.26 -25.85
CA SER A 70 7.85 9.76 -26.04
C SER A 70 7.64 8.43 -25.31
N LEU A 71 8.58 7.50 -25.42
CA LEU A 71 8.54 6.22 -24.72
C LEU A 71 8.52 6.41 -23.19
N THR A 72 9.41 7.27 -22.69
CA THR A 72 9.50 7.57 -21.26
C THR A 72 8.19 8.15 -20.73
N MET A 73 7.61 9.13 -21.43
CA MET A 73 6.33 9.72 -21.05
C MET A 73 5.21 8.69 -21.01
N ARG A 74 5.14 7.79 -21.99
CA ARG A 74 4.12 6.72 -22.03
C ARG A 74 4.27 5.73 -20.88
N VAL A 75 5.51 5.33 -20.56
CA VAL A 75 5.79 4.43 -19.45
C VAL A 75 5.36 5.06 -18.11
N PHE A 76 5.74 6.29 -17.85
CA PHE A 76 5.35 6.99 -16.63
C PHE A 76 3.86 7.28 -16.55
N THR A 77 3.21 7.55 -17.67
CA THR A 77 1.74 7.69 -17.70
C THR A 77 1.05 6.37 -17.30
N GLY A 78 1.54 5.24 -17.79
CA GLY A 78 1.05 3.92 -17.39
C GLY A 78 1.26 3.63 -15.91
N LEU A 79 2.46 3.94 -15.38
CA LEU A 79 2.77 3.80 -13.96
C LEU A 79 1.86 4.69 -13.09
N THR A 80 1.63 5.94 -13.48
CA THR A 80 0.72 6.86 -12.78
C THR A 80 -0.70 6.30 -12.70
N LEU A 81 -1.18 5.69 -13.78
CA LEU A 81 -2.49 5.03 -13.79
C LEU A 81 -2.53 3.85 -12.80
N LEU A 82 -1.49 3.02 -12.78
CA LEU A 82 -1.39 1.90 -11.84
C LEU A 82 -1.36 2.39 -10.39
N ASP A 83 -0.63 3.45 -10.09
CA ASP A 83 -0.58 4.06 -8.76
C ASP A 83 -1.95 4.62 -8.35
N THR A 84 -2.67 5.22 -9.27
CA THR A 84 -4.04 5.71 -9.04
C THR A 84 -4.98 4.56 -8.69
N ILE A 85 -4.93 3.46 -9.42
CA ILE A 85 -5.73 2.26 -9.15
C ILE A 85 -5.35 1.66 -7.80
N GLN A 86 -4.06 1.56 -7.50
CA GLN A 86 -3.58 1.03 -6.22
C GLN A 86 -4.05 1.91 -5.04
N GLY A 87 -3.96 3.22 -5.16
CA GLY A 87 -4.34 4.16 -4.08
C GLY A 87 -5.84 4.33 -3.90
N THR A 88 -6.66 4.09 -4.92
CA THR A 88 -8.11 4.29 -4.86
C THR A 88 -8.90 3.00 -4.62
N VAL A 89 -8.52 1.93 -5.27
CA VAL A 89 -9.24 0.64 -5.22
C VAL A 89 -8.38 -0.45 -4.57
N GLY A 90 -7.12 -0.57 -4.97
CA GLY A 90 -6.25 -1.68 -4.57
C GLY A 90 -6.07 -1.79 -3.07
N ALA A 91 -5.57 -0.74 -2.41
CA ALA A 91 -5.35 -0.73 -0.97
C ALA A 91 -6.65 -0.80 -0.17
N LEU A 92 -7.69 -0.05 -0.60
CA LEU A 92 -8.97 0.02 0.11
C LEU A 92 -9.74 -1.31 0.08
N THR A 93 -9.58 -2.11 -0.97
CA THR A 93 -10.20 -3.45 -1.04
C THR A 93 -9.62 -4.45 -0.04
N LEU A 94 -8.45 -4.15 0.54
CA LEU A 94 -7.85 -4.98 1.59
C LEU A 94 -8.40 -4.68 2.99
N ILE A 95 -9.02 -3.53 3.19
CA ILE A 95 -9.55 -3.11 4.51
C ILE A 95 -10.52 -4.13 5.12
N PRO A 96 -11.48 -4.70 4.37
CA PRO A 96 -12.37 -5.73 4.93
C PRO A 96 -11.66 -6.99 5.42
N ASP A 97 -10.48 -7.28 4.89
CA ASP A 97 -9.66 -8.44 5.27
C ASP A 97 -8.74 -8.16 6.46
N ALA A 98 -8.60 -6.91 6.87
CA ALA A 98 -7.76 -6.53 8.00
C ALA A 98 -8.28 -7.15 9.31
N LEU A 99 -7.36 -7.69 10.11
CA LEU A 99 -7.68 -8.37 11.35
C LEU A 99 -7.64 -7.44 12.57
N THR A 100 -6.91 -6.34 12.49
CA THR A 100 -6.76 -5.36 13.56
C THR A 100 -7.06 -3.94 13.06
N MET A 101 -7.35 -3.02 13.97
CA MET A 101 -7.50 -1.59 13.63
C MET A 101 -6.17 -0.98 13.17
N HIS A 102 -5.04 -1.49 13.68
CA HIS A 102 -3.71 -1.06 13.25
C HIS A 102 -3.42 -1.48 11.80
N GLU A 103 -3.81 -2.70 11.42
CA GLU A 103 -3.70 -3.17 10.03
C GLU A 103 -4.56 -2.31 9.09
N GLU A 104 -5.79 -1.95 9.48
CA GLU A 104 -6.61 -1.00 8.70
C GLU A 104 -5.91 0.35 8.52
N ALA A 105 -5.30 0.88 9.58
CA ALA A 105 -4.57 2.14 9.50
C ALA A 105 -3.39 2.08 8.53
N VAL A 106 -2.73 0.93 8.41
CA VAL A 106 -1.65 0.71 7.44
C VAL A 106 -2.15 0.81 5.99
N TYR A 107 -3.36 0.32 5.70
CA TYR A 107 -3.93 0.36 4.35
C TYR A 107 -4.48 1.73 3.95
N THR A 108 -4.81 2.56 4.89
CA THR A 108 -5.39 3.89 4.64
C THR A 108 -4.33 4.98 4.56
#